data_b35e02ead564380dc9b62089fe1872bc
#
_entry.id   b35e02ead564380dc9b62089fe1872bc
#
_cell.length_a   1.000
_cell.length_b   1.000
_cell.length_c   1.000
_cell.angle_alpha   90.00
_cell.angle_beta   90.00
_cell.angle_gamma   90.00
#
_symmetry.space_group_name_H-M   'P 1'
#
loop_
_entity.id
_entity.type
_entity.pdbx_description
1 polymer ?
#
loop_
_entity_poly.entity_id
_entity_poly.type
_entity_poly.pdbx_seq_one_letter_code
_entity_poly.pdbx_strand_id
1 'polypeptide(L)'
;MFEHWRWFLFGFILGMSVLRLGQLISPVHANEYVHQHAAKDQAIHEKFYSTWMMPDNRTMSCCNMKDCAPAESYWLNGHWMAHKVDDLNKNFVPIPENKVEMERDNPDGRSHLCGSRSFPSGDFTVYCFIAGTGG
;
A
#
# COMPACT_ATOMS: atom_id res chain seq x y z
N MET A 1 -32.46 31.84 -55.84
CA MET A 1 -32.35 30.38 -55.54
C MET A 1 -30.97 30.02 -54.96
N PHE A 2 -30.08 30.96 -54.65
CA PHE A 2 -28.73 30.71 -54.17
C PHE A 2 -28.47 31.08 -52.73
N GLU A 3 -29.40 31.76 -52.02
CA GLU A 3 -29.15 32.24 -50.66
C GLU A 3 -29.37 31.19 -49.57
N HIS A 4 -30.24 30.21 -49.77
CA HIS A 4 -30.51 29.18 -48.79
C HIS A 4 -29.37 28.16 -48.61
N TRP A 5 -28.50 28.00 -49.58
CA TRP A 5 -27.41 27.03 -49.53
C TRP A 5 -26.24 27.49 -48.62
N ARG A 6 -26.05 28.82 -48.50
CA ARG A 6 -24.99 29.37 -47.64
C ARG A 6 -25.23 29.10 -46.16
N TRP A 7 -26.49 29.08 -45.73
CA TRP A 7 -26.84 28.79 -44.33
C TRP A 7 -26.71 27.32 -43.98
N PHE A 8 -26.93 26.41 -44.91
CA PHE A 8 -26.78 25.00 -44.71
C PHE A 8 -25.29 24.61 -44.51
N LEU A 9 -24.39 25.23 -45.24
CA LEU A 9 -22.96 24.97 -45.11
C LEU A 9 -22.39 25.49 -43.78
N PHE A 10 -22.89 26.66 -43.32
CA PHE A 10 -22.45 27.21 -42.01
C PHE A 10 -22.96 26.35 -40.84
N GLY A 11 -24.17 25.85 -40.87
CA GLY A 11 -24.70 24.94 -39.84
C GLY A 11 -23.96 23.62 -39.76
N PHE A 12 -23.51 23.10 -40.91
CA PHE A 12 -22.77 21.82 -40.95
C PHE A 12 -21.36 21.91 -40.42
N ILE A 13 -20.67 23.05 -40.64
CA ILE A 13 -19.31 23.29 -40.15
C ILE A 13 -19.32 23.54 -38.63
N LEU A 14 -20.31 24.23 -38.10
CA LEU A 14 -20.48 24.45 -36.66
C LEU A 14 -20.84 23.15 -35.91
N GLY A 15 -21.70 22.33 -36.51
CA GLY A 15 -22.08 21.05 -35.93
C GLY A 15 -20.92 20.04 -35.82
N MET A 16 -20.03 20.01 -36.82
CA MET A 16 -18.85 19.13 -36.80
C MET A 16 -17.77 19.60 -35.82
N SER A 17 -17.68 20.90 -35.54
CA SER A 17 -16.69 21.40 -34.56
C SER A 17 -17.06 21.09 -33.13
N VAL A 18 -18.33 21.02 -32.79
CA VAL A 18 -18.78 20.66 -31.43
C VAL A 18 -18.58 19.17 -31.14
N LEU A 19 -18.72 18.30 -32.16
CA LEU A 19 -18.50 16.86 -32.01
C LEU A 19 -17.04 16.48 -31.76
N ARG A 20 -16.09 17.31 -32.16
CA ARG A 20 -14.66 17.03 -31.92
C ARG A 20 -14.12 17.51 -30.56
N LEU A 21 -14.80 18.43 -29.88
CA LEU A 21 -14.41 18.88 -28.54
C LEU A 21 -14.77 17.88 -27.43
N GLY A 22 -15.72 16.99 -27.70
CA GLY A 22 -16.14 15.97 -26.72
C GLY A 22 -15.18 14.80 -26.54
N GLN A 23 -14.16 14.65 -27.39
CA GLN A 23 -13.25 13.50 -27.35
C GLN A 23 -11.92 13.75 -26.64
N LEU A 24 -11.71 14.96 -26.09
CA LEU A 24 -10.48 15.30 -25.37
C LEU A 24 -10.60 15.15 -23.84
N ILE A 25 -11.75 14.73 -23.35
CA ILE A 25 -11.86 14.30 -21.95
C ILE A 25 -11.58 12.80 -21.92
N SER A 26 -10.31 12.42 -22.08
CA SER A 26 -9.88 11.11 -21.63
C SER A 26 -10.20 11.04 -20.14
N PRO A 27 -10.92 9.98 -19.68
CA PRO A 27 -11.03 9.78 -18.24
C PRO A 27 -9.60 9.69 -17.72
N VAL A 28 -9.23 10.64 -16.87
CA VAL A 28 -8.04 10.49 -16.03
C VAL A 28 -8.34 9.21 -15.24
N HIS A 29 -7.78 8.10 -15.69
CA HIS A 29 -7.69 6.92 -14.86
C HIS A 29 -6.91 7.41 -13.63
N ALA A 30 -7.62 7.65 -12.55
CA ALA A 30 -6.99 7.72 -11.25
C ALA A 30 -6.11 6.47 -11.21
N ASN A 31 -4.80 6.66 -11.26
CA ASN A 31 -3.86 5.59 -11.02
C ASN A 31 -4.23 5.09 -9.62
N GLU A 32 -5.07 4.07 -9.60
CA GLU A 32 -5.20 3.23 -8.44
C GLU A 32 -3.79 2.73 -8.18
N TYR A 33 -3.19 3.27 -7.15
CA TYR A 33 -1.83 2.97 -6.74
C TYR A 33 -1.87 1.52 -6.25
N VAL A 34 -1.86 0.59 -7.22
CA VAL A 34 -1.74 -0.84 -6.93
C VAL A 34 -0.37 -1.02 -6.31
N HIS A 35 -0.35 -1.24 -5.02
CA HIS A 35 0.84 -1.60 -4.28
C HIS A 35 1.32 -2.94 -4.84
N GLN A 36 2.28 -2.87 -5.75
CA GLN A 36 2.97 -4.07 -6.24
C GLN A 36 4.01 -4.45 -5.20
N HIS A 37 3.65 -5.40 -4.35
CA HIS A 37 4.65 -6.20 -3.65
C HIS A 37 5.48 -6.95 -4.70
N ALA A 38 6.77 -7.20 -4.41
CA ALA A 38 7.53 -8.11 -5.25
C ALA A 38 6.72 -9.41 -5.41
N ALA A 39 6.65 -9.96 -6.61
CA ALA A 39 5.80 -11.14 -6.91
C ALA A 39 6.00 -12.30 -5.92
N LYS A 40 7.22 -12.44 -5.38
CA LYS A 40 7.55 -13.42 -4.34
C LYS A 40 6.85 -13.18 -2.99
N ASP A 41 6.46 -11.94 -2.71
CA ASP A 41 5.85 -11.57 -1.42
C ASP A 41 4.31 -11.44 -1.53
N GLN A 42 3.75 -11.52 -2.74
CA GLN A 42 2.31 -11.48 -2.98
C GLN A 42 1.57 -12.62 -2.26
N ALA A 43 2.11 -13.84 -2.33
CA ALA A 43 1.51 -15.00 -1.67
C ALA A 43 1.48 -14.87 -0.14
N ILE A 44 2.48 -14.20 0.44
CA ILE A 44 2.54 -13.91 1.88
C ILE A 44 1.50 -12.87 2.24
N HIS A 45 1.36 -11.82 1.42
CA HIS A 45 0.34 -10.81 1.62
C HIS A 45 -1.06 -11.44 1.66
N GLU A 46 -1.40 -12.27 0.69
CA GLU A 46 -2.74 -12.87 0.58
C GLU A 46 -3.05 -13.85 1.71
N LYS A 47 -2.08 -14.66 2.12
CA LYS A 47 -2.31 -15.75 3.09
C LYS A 47 -2.02 -15.37 4.54
N PHE A 48 -1.07 -14.48 4.76
CA PHE A 48 -0.60 -14.15 6.10
C PHE A 48 -1.05 -12.77 6.54
N TYR A 49 -0.66 -11.71 5.85
CA TYR A 49 -0.96 -10.34 6.30
C TYR A 49 -2.44 -10.02 6.29
N SER A 50 -3.20 -10.52 5.31
CA SER A 50 -4.65 -10.25 5.19
C SER A 50 -5.46 -10.75 6.39
N THR A 51 -4.96 -11.76 7.09
CA THR A 51 -5.63 -12.38 8.24
C THR A 51 -4.95 -12.10 9.58
N TRP A 52 -3.89 -11.26 9.58
CA TRP A 52 -3.12 -10.99 10.79
C TRP A 52 -3.77 -9.90 11.62
N MET A 53 -4.20 -10.26 12.81
CA MET A 53 -4.82 -9.34 13.77
C MET A 53 -3.80 -8.89 14.81
N MET A 54 -3.94 -7.67 15.32
CA MET A 54 -3.02 -7.11 16.31
C MET A 54 -2.96 -7.97 17.57
N PRO A 55 -1.76 -8.29 18.08
CA PRO A 55 -1.62 -9.11 19.29
C PRO A 55 -2.32 -8.52 20.51
N ASP A 56 -2.30 -7.19 20.64
CA ASP A 56 -2.93 -6.47 21.74
C ASP A 56 -4.40 -6.08 21.48
N ASN A 57 -4.90 -6.28 20.25
CA ASN A 57 -6.30 -6.03 19.90
C ASN A 57 -6.74 -6.91 18.74
N ARG A 58 -7.21 -8.11 19.03
CA ARG A 58 -7.61 -9.12 18.03
C ARG A 58 -8.83 -8.75 17.18
N THR A 59 -9.40 -7.55 17.36
CA THR A 59 -10.47 -7.01 16.50
C THR A 59 -9.95 -6.08 15.40
N MET A 60 -8.67 -5.71 15.46
CA MET A 60 -8.03 -4.84 14.49
C MET A 60 -6.99 -5.58 13.66
N SER A 61 -7.00 -5.36 12.35
CA SER A 61 -5.99 -5.92 11.44
C SER A 61 -4.63 -5.24 11.63
N CYS A 62 -3.55 -6.04 11.55
CA CYS A 62 -2.19 -5.51 11.46
C CYS A 62 -1.95 -4.79 10.14
N CYS A 63 -2.55 -5.27 9.07
CA CYS A 63 -2.30 -4.80 7.72
C CYS A 63 -3.46 -3.94 7.21
N ASN A 64 -3.19 -2.67 6.98
CA ASN A 64 -4.07 -1.78 6.25
C ASN A 64 -3.51 -1.58 4.84
N MET A 65 -3.48 -2.68 4.07
CA MET A 65 -3.07 -2.78 2.66
C MET A 65 -1.59 -2.47 2.32
N LYS A 66 -0.88 -1.68 3.14
CA LYS A 66 0.47 -1.19 2.80
C LYS A 66 1.47 -1.26 3.95
N ASP A 67 1.00 -1.66 5.11
CA ASP A 67 1.76 -1.43 6.34
C ASP A 67 2.64 -2.61 6.73
N CYS A 68 2.50 -3.78 6.07
CA CYS A 68 3.22 -5.00 6.39
C CYS A 68 4.27 -5.34 5.34
N ALA A 69 5.46 -5.73 5.80
CA ALA A 69 6.54 -6.23 4.95
C ALA A 69 7.43 -7.21 5.72
N PRO A 70 8.23 -8.03 5.02
CA PRO A 70 9.36 -8.71 5.63
C PRO A 70 10.28 -7.71 6.31
N ALA A 71 10.90 -8.12 7.40
CA ALA A 71 11.72 -7.25 8.23
C ALA A 71 13.08 -7.90 8.55
N GLU A 72 14.09 -7.05 8.73
CA GLU A 72 15.31 -7.42 9.44
C GLU A 72 15.10 -7.14 10.92
N SER A 73 15.54 -8.04 11.78
CA SER A 73 15.37 -7.88 13.22
C SER A 73 16.50 -8.50 14.02
N TYR A 74 16.68 -7.99 15.21
CA TYR A 74 17.60 -8.56 16.22
C TYR A 74 17.09 -8.26 17.63
N TRP A 75 17.56 -9.07 18.59
CA TRP A 75 17.24 -8.89 19.99
C TRP A 75 18.30 -8.01 20.66
N LEU A 76 17.86 -6.97 21.37
CA LEU A 76 18.76 -6.03 22.07
C LEU A 76 18.13 -5.59 23.40
N ASN A 77 18.88 -5.74 24.50
CA ASN A 77 18.50 -5.23 25.83
C ASN A 77 17.07 -5.60 26.27
N GLY A 78 16.61 -6.81 25.97
CA GLY A 78 15.33 -7.29 26.44
C GLY A 78 14.14 -6.97 25.53
N HIS A 79 14.36 -6.46 24.31
CA HIS A 79 13.31 -6.24 23.32
C HIS A 79 13.79 -6.46 21.89
N TRP A 80 12.85 -6.64 20.98
CA TRP A 80 13.13 -6.72 19.56
C TRP A 80 13.37 -5.34 18.99
N MET A 81 14.36 -5.27 18.10
CA MET A 81 14.59 -4.15 17.20
C MET A 81 14.33 -4.62 15.78
N ALA A 82 13.57 -3.88 15.00
CA ALA A 82 13.28 -4.27 13.62
C ALA A 82 13.12 -3.08 12.68
N HIS A 83 13.35 -3.31 11.38
CA HIS A 83 12.95 -2.40 10.30
C HIS A 83 12.40 -3.22 9.12
N LYS A 84 11.46 -2.63 8.37
CA LYS A 84 10.95 -3.26 7.15
C LYS A 84 12.02 -3.21 6.05
N VAL A 85 12.14 -4.27 5.25
CA VAL A 85 13.13 -4.35 4.17
C VAL A 85 12.86 -3.33 3.06
N ASP A 86 11.61 -2.86 2.92
CA ASP A 86 11.17 -1.84 1.98
C ASP A 86 11.22 -0.41 2.55
N ASP A 87 11.58 -0.23 3.83
CA ASP A 87 11.75 1.09 4.44
C ASP A 87 13.06 1.73 3.96
N LEU A 88 12.95 2.79 3.19
CA LEU A 88 14.11 3.52 2.65
C LEU A 88 15.04 4.08 3.73
N ASN A 89 14.51 4.38 4.91
CA ASN A 89 15.30 4.92 6.01
C ASN A 89 16.15 3.86 6.72
N LYS A 90 15.79 2.58 6.60
CA LYS A 90 16.49 1.44 7.25
C LYS A 90 16.78 1.64 8.75
N ASN A 91 15.97 2.45 9.41
CA ASN A 91 16.12 2.71 10.83
C ASN A 91 15.41 1.62 11.64
N PHE A 92 16.18 0.90 12.46
CA PHE A 92 15.60 -0.04 13.41
C PHE A 92 14.78 0.71 14.46
N VAL A 93 13.59 0.22 14.71
CA VAL A 93 12.70 0.74 15.75
C VAL A 93 12.50 -0.31 16.85
N PRO A 94 12.39 0.11 18.11
CA PRO A 94 12.07 -0.80 19.20
C PRO A 94 10.64 -1.32 19.04
N ILE A 95 10.47 -2.61 19.21
CA ILE A 95 9.17 -3.28 19.12
C ILE A 95 8.56 -3.37 20.52
N PRO A 96 7.39 -2.76 20.76
CA PRO A 96 6.68 -2.94 22.02
C PRO A 96 6.32 -4.41 22.24
N GLU A 97 6.49 -4.91 23.46
CA GLU A 97 6.26 -6.32 23.81
C GLU A 97 4.83 -6.78 23.46
N ASN A 98 3.83 -5.92 23.72
CA ASN A 98 2.43 -6.21 23.39
C ASN A 98 2.11 -6.22 21.88
N LYS A 99 3.07 -5.91 21.02
CA LYS A 99 2.95 -5.98 19.56
C LYS A 99 3.64 -7.20 18.96
N VAL A 100 4.32 -8.00 19.79
CA VAL A 100 4.98 -9.22 19.37
C VAL A 100 3.97 -10.36 19.26
N GLU A 101 3.90 -10.98 18.07
CA GLU A 101 3.05 -12.14 17.82
C GLU A 101 3.74 -13.42 18.32
N MET A 102 3.09 -14.16 19.20
CA MET A 102 3.60 -15.37 19.83
C MET A 102 2.76 -16.62 19.52
N GLU A 103 1.55 -16.45 18.98
CA GLU A 103 0.56 -17.53 18.85
C GLU A 103 0.36 -17.97 17.40
N ARG A 104 0.98 -17.27 16.47
CA ARG A 104 0.77 -17.48 15.04
C ARG A 104 1.99 -18.09 14.37
N ASP A 105 1.76 -19.05 13.46
CA ASP A 105 2.83 -19.62 12.66
C ASP A 105 3.45 -18.59 11.74
N ASN A 106 4.77 -18.55 11.72
CA ASN A 106 5.54 -17.71 10.80
C ASN A 106 5.56 -18.40 9.42
N PRO A 107 5.11 -17.72 8.35
CA PRO A 107 4.85 -18.39 7.07
C PRO A 107 6.12 -18.78 6.30
N ASP A 108 7.24 -18.12 6.51
CA ASP A 108 8.45 -18.32 5.70
C ASP A 108 9.76 -18.23 6.50
N GLY A 109 9.65 -18.16 7.83
CA GLY A 109 10.81 -18.09 8.72
C GLY A 109 11.51 -16.74 8.79
N ARG A 110 11.10 -15.75 8.00
CA ARG A 110 11.59 -14.36 8.09
C ARG A 110 10.87 -13.61 9.20
N SER A 111 11.49 -12.56 9.73
CA SER A 111 10.74 -11.60 10.53
C SER A 111 9.79 -10.79 9.66
N HIS A 112 8.64 -10.39 10.22
CA HIS A 112 7.66 -9.53 9.55
C HIS A 112 7.25 -8.41 10.49
N LEU A 113 7.11 -7.21 9.92
CA LEU A 113 6.75 -6.00 10.66
C LEU A 113 5.61 -5.27 9.95
N CYS A 114 4.55 -4.99 10.69
CA CYS A 114 3.48 -4.09 10.26
C CYS A 114 3.57 -2.79 11.02
N GLY A 115 3.54 -1.69 10.32
CA GLY A 115 3.59 -0.37 10.92
C GLY A 115 3.73 0.73 9.88
N SER A 116 3.44 1.94 10.27
CA SER A 116 3.50 3.11 9.40
C SER A 116 4.27 4.27 10.02
N ARG A 117 4.81 5.14 9.16
CA ARG A 117 5.43 6.40 9.59
C ARG A 117 4.44 7.54 9.52
N SER A 118 4.43 8.34 10.56
CA SER A 118 3.64 9.57 10.61
C SER A 118 4.36 10.69 9.87
N PHE A 119 3.62 11.46 9.07
CA PHE A 119 4.13 12.68 8.46
C PHE A 119 3.58 13.90 9.23
N PRO A 120 4.39 14.93 9.51
CA PRO A 120 5.80 15.13 9.15
C PRO A 120 6.82 14.61 10.18
N SER A 121 6.41 14.08 11.33
CA SER A 121 7.33 13.74 12.45
C SER A 121 8.33 12.64 12.07
N GLY A 122 7.95 11.72 11.17
CA GLY A 122 8.77 10.56 10.81
C GLY A 122 8.72 9.42 11.83
N ASP A 123 7.90 9.56 12.89
CA ASP A 123 7.76 8.54 13.93
C ASP A 123 7.14 7.27 13.35
N PHE A 124 7.67 6.11 13.74
CA PHE A 124 7.17 4.82 13.30
C PHE A 124 6.24 4.22 14.35
N THR A 125 5.00 3.97 13.96
CA THR A 125 4.02 3.27 14.80
C THR A 125 4.01 1.79 14.45
N VAL A 126 4.35 0.95 15.42
CA VAL A 126 4.30 -0.52 15.29
C VAL A 126 2.88 -1.01 15.53
N TYR A 127 2.35 -1.80 14.61
CA TYR A 127 1.07 -2.48 14.75
C TYR A 127 1.24 -3.93 15.16
N CYS A 128 2.12 -4.65 14.49
CA CYS A 128 2.39 -6.07 14.73
C CYS A 128 3.81 -6.43 14.33
N PHE A 129 4.40 -7.39 15.03
CA PHE A 129 5.69 -7.95 14.71
C PHE A 129 5.70 -9.44 15.00
N ILE A 130 6.29 -10.23 14.13
CA ILE A 130 6.63 -11.64 14.37
C ILE A 130 8.10 -11.84 14.07
N ALA A 131 8.81 -12.52 14.97
CA ALA A 131 10.21 -12.82 14.79
C ALA A 131 10.42 -13.97 13.81
N GLY A 132 11.53 -13.93 13.07
CA GLY A 132 11.97 -15.02 12.24
C GLY A 132 12.45 -16.22 13.08
N THR A 133 12.41 -17.41 12.47
CA THR A 133 12.87 -18.66 13.10
C THR A 133 14.38 -18.89 12.95
N GLY A 134 15.08 -18.03 12.20
CA GLY A 134 16.52 -18.09 11.94
C GLY A 134 17.22 -16.86 12.51
N GLY A 135 17.34 -16.80 13.83
CA GLY A 135 18.16 -15.85 14.53
C GLY A 135 19.30 -16.58 15.25
#